data_ba9ace8bc22ab2f248169e394ffda3e0
#
_entry.id   ba9ace8bc22ab2f248169e394ffda3e0
#
_cell.length_a   1.000
_cell.length_b   1.000
_cell.length_c   1.000
_cell.angle_alpha   90.00
_cell.angle_beta   90.00
_cell.angle_gamma   90.00
#
_symmetry.space_group_name_H-M   'P 1'
#
loop_
_entity.id
_entity.type
_entity.pdbx_description
1 polymer ?
#
loop_
_entity_poly.entity_id
_entity_poly.type
_entity_poly.pdbx_seq_one_letter_code
_entity_poly.pdbx_strand_id
1 'polypeptide(L)'
;KAVPITVPTVGTVAEGYEVKSTSATPTQLTVTGREEMINSVTEIQTEPIDVSGATETVQGNYNLVLPNGVNSNTTTVRVKVEIQKKVLNG
;
A
#
# COMPACT_ATOMS: atom_id res chain seq x y z
N LYS A 1 8.15 -17.49 2.48
CA LYS A 1 6.70 -17.35 2.52
C LYS A 1 6.27 -16.15 1.70
N ALA A 2 5.31 -16.34 0.82
CA ALA A 2 4.75 -15.24 0.05
C ALA A 2 3.60 -14.61 0.85
N VAL A 3 3.60 -13.27 0.94
CA VAL A 3 2.56 -12.54 1.65
C VAL A 3 2.07 -11.39 0.78
N PRO A 4 0.79 -10.98 0.92
CA PRO A 4 0.29 -9.85 0.17
C PRO A 4 0.82 -8.53 0.70
N ILE A 5 0.85 -7.53 -0.16
CA ILE A 5 1.25 -6.18 0.19
C ILE A 5 0.00 -5.35 0.41
N THR A 6 -0.09 -4.70 1.55
CA THR A 6 -1.19 -3.82 1.90
C THR A 6 -0.75 -2.37 1.78
N VAL A 7 -1.59 -1.55 1.17
CA VAL A 7 -1.30 -0.13 0.94
C VAL A 7 -2.18 0.72 1.84
N PRO A 8 -1.66 1.19 2.99
CA PRO A 8 -2.43 2.09 3.84
C PRO A 8 -2.45 3.50 3.26
N THR A 9 -3.59 4.16 3.34
CA THR A 9 -3.72 5.54 2.93
C THR A 9 -4.11 6.39 4.13
N VAL A 10 -3.64 7.64 4.16
CA VAL A 10 -3.96 8.59 5.23
C VAL A 10 -4.43 9.90 4.62
N GLY A 11 -5.19 10.64 5.40
CA GLY A 11 -5.73 11.92 4.97
C GLY A 11 -7.04 11.77 4.21
N THR A 12 -7.55 12.90 3.75
CA THR A 12 -8.84 12.95 3.04
C THR A 12 -8.60 13.54 1.66
N VAL A 13 -9.10 12.86 0.63
CA VAL A 13 -9.01 13.38 -0.74
C VAL A 13 -9.80 14.67 -0.85
N ALA A 14 -9.59 15.42 -1.95
CA ALA A 14 -10.28 16.68 -2.17
C ALA A 14 -11.79 16.46 -2.20
N GLU A 15 -12.53 17.48 -1.77
CA GLU A 15 -14.00 17.43 -1.81
C GLU A 15 -14.48 17.17 -3.23
N GLY A 16 -15.41 16.25 -3.38
CA GLY A 16 -15.93 15.85 -4.67
C GLY A 16 -15.12 14.73 -5.35
N TYR A 17 -14.14 14.20 -4.65
CA TYR A 17 -13.30 13.10 -5.14
C TYR A 17 -13.34 11.93 -4.17
N GLU A 18 -12.92 10.77 -4.64
CA GLU A 18 -12.87 9.57 -3.83
C GLU A 18 -11.75 8.64 -4.31
N VAL A 19 -11.32 7.76 -3.43
CA VAL A 19 -10.36 6.72 -3.80
C VAL A 19 -11.10 5.61 -4.52
N LYS A 20 -10.76 5.38 -5.77
CA LYS A 20 -11.36 4.31 -6.56
C LYS A 20 -10.74 2.96 -6.20
N SER A 21 -9.42 2.91 -6.16
CA SER A 21 -8.72 1.66 -5.84
C SER A 21 -7.29 1.97 -5.42
N THR A 22 -6.67 0.98 -4.78
CA THR A 22 -5.26 1.02 -4.45
C THR A 22 -4.61 -0.23 -5.00
N SER A 23 -3.38 -0.11 -5.46
CA SER A 23 -2.64 -1.26 -5.97
C SER A 23 -1.15 -1.09 -5.69
N ALA A 24 -0.46 -2.21 -5.65
CA ALA A 24 0.99 -2.22 -5.51
C ALA A 24 1.56 -3.22 -6.52
N THR A 25 2.73 -2.93 -7.03
CA THR A 25 3.44 -3.82 -7.94
C THR A 25 4.84 -4.05 -7.39
N PRO A 26 5.17 -5.29 -7.06
CA PRO A 26 4.36 -6.51 -7.11
C PRO A 26 3.25 -6.52 -6.06
N THR A 27 2.24 -7.39 -6.26
CA THR A 27 1.12 -7.51 -5.32
C THR A 27 1.45 -8.37 -4.12
N GLN A 28 2.50 -9.16 -4.24
CA GLN A 28 2.99 -10.04 -3.18
C GLN A 28 4.51 -9.97 -3.12
N LEU A 29 5.06 -10.33 -1.97
CA LEU A 29 6.50 -10.46 -1.85
C LEU A 29 6.85 -11.70 -1.05
N THR A 30 8.09 -12.18 -1.23
CA THR A 30 8.60 -13.31 -0.48
C THR A 30 9.37 -12.79 0.72
N VAL A 31 8.97 -13.20 1.91
CA VAL A 31 9.65 -12.83 3.14
C VAL A 31 10.44 -14.02 3.68
N THR A 32 11.57 -13.73 4.30
CA THR A 32 12.44 -14.72 4.93
C THR A 32 12.75 -14.28 6.36
N GLY A 33 13.05 -15.25 7.19
CA GLY A 33 13.39 -14.99 8.58
C GLY A 33 13.18 -16.24 9.40
N ARG A 34 13.17 -16.08 10.71
CA ARG A 34 12.90 -17.19 11.60
C ARG A 34 11.48 -17.68 11.40
N GLU A 35 11.30 -18.99 11.41
CA GLU A 35 10.00 -19.60 11.21
C GLU A 35 8.93 -19.02 12.12
N GLU A 36 9.25 -18.80 13.38
CA GLU A 36 8.32 -18.23 14.36
C GLU A 36 7.84 -16.84 13.94
N MET A 37 8.76 -16.02 13.44
CA MET A 37 8.44 -14.66 12.99
C MET A 37 7.64 -14.68 11.70
N ILE A 38 8.04 -15.52 10.75
CA ILE A 38 7.39 -15.63 9.45
C ILE A 38 5.97 -16.14 9.59
N ASN A 39 5.74 -17.09 10.48
CA ASN A 39 4.40 -17.67 10.69
C ASN A 39 3.39 -16.66 11.21
N SER A 40 3.85 -15.61 11.89
CA SER A 40 2.95 -14.57 12.38
C SER A 40 2.74 -13.43 11.38
N VAL A 41 3.49 -13.43 10.28
CA VAL A 41 3.34 -12.41 9.24
C VAL A 41 2.21 -12.81 8.30
N THR A 42 1.15 -12.02 8.26
CA THR A 42 0.00 -12.26 7.39
C THR A 42 -0.01 -11.31 6.19
N GLU A 43 0.66 -10.17 6.33
CA GLU A 43 0.76 -9.17 5.27
C GLU A 43 1.94 -8.25 5.56
N ILE A 44 2.39 -7.54 4.54
CA ILE A 44 3.41 -6.49 4.69
C ILE A 44 2.80 -5.19 4.20
N GLN A 45 2.93 -4.14 4.99
CA GLN A 45 2.41 -2.84 4.64
C GLN A 45 3.51 -1.96 4.03
N THR A 46 3.10 -1.07 3.13
CA THR A 46 3.97 0.00 2.67
C THR A 46 3.92 1.16 3.67
N GLU A 47 4.79 2.15 3.49
CA GLU A 47 4.64 3.40 4.23
C GLU A 47 3.29 4.02 3.87
N PRO A 48 2.65 4.72 4.82
CA PRO A 48 1.35 5.34 4.54
C PRO A 48 1.42 6.31 3.37
N ILE A 49 0.41 6.26 2.52
CA ILE A 49 0.30 7.14 1.35
C ILE A 49 -0.61 8.31 1.73
N ASP A 50 -0.07 9.52 1.67
CA ASP A 50 -0.86 10.72 1.96
C ASP A 50 -1.65 11.12 0.72
N VAL A 51 -2.98 11.04 0.82
CA VAL A 51 -3.90 11.41 -0.26
C VAL A 51 -4.66 12.68 0.05
N SER A 52 -4.20 13.45 1.05
CA SER A 52 -4.87 14.68 1.46
C SER A 52 -4.92 15.68 0.30
N GLY A 53 -6.13 16.13 -0.04
CA GLY A 53 -6.35 17.09 -1.10
C GLY A 53 -6.09 16.56 -2.50
N ALA A 54 -5.98 15.25 -2.67
CA ALA A 54 -5.69 14.64 -3.96
C ALA A 54 -6.88 14.82 -4.92
N THR A 55 -6.60 15.26 -6.14
CA THR A 55 -7.58 15.42 -7.20
C THR A 55 -7.31 14.50 -8.38
N GLU A 56 -6.19 13.78 -8.33
CA GLU A 56 -5.81 12.87 -9.40
C GLU A 56 -5.08 11.67 -8.80
N THR A 57 -4.85 10.66 -9.62
CA THR A 57 -4.19 9.43 -9.19
C THR A 57 -2.81 9.74 -8.59
N VAL A 58 -2.58 9.20 -7.40
CA VAL A 58 -1.29 9.30 -6.70
C VAL A 58 -0.50 8.02 -6.97
N GLN A 59 0.72 8.16 -7.47
CA GLN A 59 1.56 7.00 -7.74
C GLN A 59 3.02 7.33 -7.45
N GLY A 60 3.79 6.29 -7.12
CA GLY A 60 5.20 6.46 -6.83
C GLY A 60 5.78 5.20 -6.19
N ASN A 61 7.05 5.28 -5.85
CA ASN A 61 7.73 4.19 -5.16
C ASN A 61 7.70 4.47 -3.67
N TYR A 62 7.33 3.46 -2.90
CA TYR A 62 7.23 3.56 -1.45
C TYR A 62 7.98 2.40 -0.80
N ASN A 63 8.54 2.66 0.36
CA ASN A 63 9.25 1.64 1.10
C ASN A 63 8.27 0.70 1.81
N LEU A 64 8.70 -0.55 1.96
CA LEU A 64 7.95 -1.52 2.73
C LEU A 64 8.31 -1.38 4.20
N VAL A 65 7.32 -1.59 5.06
CA VAL A 65 7.51 -1.62 6.51
C VAL A 65 7.62 -3.08 6.92
N LEU A 66 8.83 -3.53 7.19
CA LEU A 66 9.09 -4.92 7.56
C LEU A 66 9.20 -5.04 9.07
N PRO A 67 8.51 -6.05 9.68
CA PRO A 67 8.66 -6.31 11.11
C PRO A 67 10.09 -6.74 11.45
N ASN A 68 10.46 -6.56 12.71
CA ASN A 68 11.77 -7.00 13.18
C ASN A 68 11.94 -8.51 12.97
N GLY A 69 13.08 -8.89 12.43
CA GLY A 69 13.39 -10.29 12.19
C GLY A 69 12.85 -10.82 10.87
N VAL A 70 12.16 -9.98 10.09
CA VAL A 70 11.63 -10.34 8.78
C VAL A 70 12.39 -9.60 7.71
N ASN A 71 12.86 -10.33 6.71
CA ASN A 71 13.58 -9.77 5.57
C ASN A 71 12.85 -10.09 4.28
N SER A 72 13.07 -9.28 3.26
CA SER A 72 12.56 -9.58 1.94
C SER A 72 13.62 -9.22 0.89
N ASN A 73 13.48 -9.77 -0.31
CA ASN A 73 14.37 -9.47 -1.42
C ASN A 73 14.02 -8.13 -2.07
N THR A 74 12.89 -7.55 -1.68
CA THR A 74 12.42 -6.27 -2.21
C THR A 74 12.09 -5.36 -1.03
N THR A 75 12.60 -4.13 -1.04
CA THR A 75 12.35 -3.17 0.03
C THR A 75 11.43 -2.03 -0.40
N THR A 76 11.22 -1.88 -1.71
CA THR A 76 10.35 -0.84 -2.25
C THR A 76 9.38 -1.45 -3.25
N VAL A 77 8.21 -0.85 -3.36
CA VAL A 77 7.20 -1.25 -4.33
C VAL A 77 6.62 -0.01 -4.99
N ARG A 78 6.12 -0.18 -6.21
CA ARG A 78 5.40 0.87 -6.89
C ARG A 78 3.94 0.81 -6.46
N VAL A 79 3.44 1.92 -5.96
CA VAL A 79 2.07 2.02 -5.45
C VAL A 79 1.29 3.00 -6.31
N LYS A 80 0.05 2.64 -6.58
CA LYS A 80 -0.87 3.49 -7.33
C LYS A 80 -2.18 3.57 -6.56
N VAL A 81 -2.59 4.79 -6.22
CA VAL A 81 -3.88 5.06 -5.59
C VAL A 81 -4.72 5.82 -6.62
N GLU A 82 -5.72 5.16 -7.18
CA GLU A 82 -6.58 5.79 -8.19
C GLU A 82 -7.62 6.65 -7.51
N ILE A 83 -7.66 7.92 -7.92
CA ILE A 83 -8.60 8.92 -7.43
C ILE A 83 -9.54 9.28 -8.57
N GLN A 84 -10.83 9.37 -8.29
CA GLN A 84 -11.84 9.73 -9.28
C GLN A 84 -12.82 10.74 -8.69
N LYS A 85 -13.52 11.44 -9.56
CA LYS A 85 -14.61 12.30 -9.12
C LYS A 85 -15.77 11.45 -8.63
N LYS A 86 -16.39 11.89 -7.55
CA LYS A 86 -17.63 11.26 -7.10
C LYS A 86 -18.74 11.56 -8.10
N VAL A 87 -19.55 10.55 -8.35
CA VAL A 87 -20.77 10.76 -9.14
C VAL A 87 -21.83 11.29 -8.20
N LEU A 88 -22.25 12.51 -8.44
CA LEU A 88 -23.30 13.13 -7.65
C LEU A 88 -24.62 12.95 -8.38
N ASN A 89 -25.51 12.18 -7.78
CA ASN A 89 -26.88 12.05 -8.29
C ASN A 89 -27.68 13.15 -7.62
N GLY A 90 -27.82 14.19 -8.34
CA GLY A 90 -28.48 15.38 -7.84
C GLY A 90 -29.95 15.40 -8.01
#